data_e7f5d33f09574cfe3b51dd0be00a524e
#
_entry.id   e7f5d33f09574cfe3b51dd0be00a524e
#
_cell.length_a   1.000
_cell.length_b   1.000
_cell.length_c   1.000
_cell.angle_alpha   90.00
_cell.angle_beta   90.00
_cell.angle_gamma   90.00
#
_symmetry.space_group_name_H-M   'P 1'
#
loop_
_entity.id
_entity.type
_entity.pdbx_description
1 polymer ?
#
loop_
_entity_poly.entity_id
_entity_poly.type
_entity_poly.pdbx_seq_one_letter_code
_entity_poly.pdbx_strand_id
1 'polypeptide(L)'
;MSELTGPVHETPSPDGAMAADSLAILLLAAGAAAFNGLLMLAGIWQPLAWLAIMVSFVVLVLVCERIGRMVPLRARPVYERSLALGFPALVLLMWQVAGDSGLINPTWFPQPSRIAAGLWDMIVRYDRFSETSLIGRPWLIPRYFSEGGLAGVWTLLSESHVLATVSRVFIGFVLGAVPGILLGVVMGINQTVRLMLDTTLSAIYVLPKIAIFPILMLIFADPFGEGPKILVVALAVFILMTINTMAGVRGIDRVYLMAGRNYGANGWQMMRHVIIPGALPVIFAGLRIALGTAMIVIISVEFLRAKQGVGFITFYYWEVLNPEKMYAGLIVVMMLGVLLTYLLQWLQRRMMPWQQ
;
A
#
# COMPACT_ATOMS: atom_id res chain seq x y z
N MET A 1 -2.56 -8.56 66.03
CA MET A 1 -1.56 -7.96 65.12
C MET A 1 -0.55 -9.03 64.85
N SER A 2 -0.78 -9.88 63.91
CA SER A 2 0.19 -10.89 63.42
C SER A 2 -0.18 -11.26 62.02
N GLU A 3 0.83 -11.19 61.13
CA GLU A 3 0.98 -11.94 59.87
C GLU A 3 0.04 -11.63 58.71
N LEU A 4 0.52 -10.69 57.87
CA LEU A 4 0.28 -10.66 56.44
C LEU A 4 1.63 -10.53 55.70
N THR A 5 2.46 -11.57 55.78
CA THR A 5 3.57 -11.80 54.86
C THR A 5 3.10 -12.82 53.82
N GLY A 6 2.48 -12.33 52.77
CA GLY A 6 2.31 -13.09 51.54
C GLY A 6 3.68 -13.43 50.89
N PRO A 7 3.82 -14.56 50.20
CA PRO A 7 5.09 -14.95 49.58
C PRO A 7 5.56 -13.83 48.63
N VAL A 8 6.74 -13.28 48.92
CA VAL A 8 7.47 -12.41 48.01
C VAL A 8 7.83 -13.26 46.79
N HIS A 9 7.15 -13.04 45.65
CA HIS A 9 7.58 -13.58 44.38
C HIS A 9 8.96 -12.99 44.08
N GLU A 10 10.02 -13.73 44.35
CA GLU A 10 11.38 -13.40 43.93
C GLU A 10 11.36 -13.24 42.40
N THR A 11 11.55 -12.03 41.95
CA THR A 11 11.82 -11.77 40.52
C THR A 11 13.13 -12.49 40.17
N PRO A 12 13.15 -13.37 39.15
CA PRO A 12 14.35 -14.10 38.79
C PRO A 12 15.48 -13.14 38.50
N SER A 13 16.69 -13.51 38.93
CA SER A 13 17.89 -12.72 38.64
C SER A 13 18.02 -12.52 37.11
N PRO A 14 18.58 -11.40 36.63
CA PRO A 14 18.76 -11.13 35.19
C PRO A 14 19.45 -12.28 34.44
N ASP A 15 20.42 -12.94 35.07
CA ASP A 15 21.13 -14.09 34.50
C ASP A 15 20.25 -15.34 34.43
N GLY A 16 19.39 -15.57 35.41
CA GLY A 16 18.44 -16.68 35.42
C GLY A 16 17.35 -16.51 34.34
N ALA A 17 16.89 -15.29 34.10
CA ALA A 17 15.93 -14.99 33.04
C ALA A 17 16.54 -15.21 31.63
N MET A 18 17.78 -14.79 31.41
CA MET A 18 18.48 -15.04 30.14
C MET A 18 18.75 -16.52 29.88
N ALA A 19 19.11 -17.30 30.92
CA ALA A 19 19.30 -18.74 30.80
C ALA A 19 17.98 -19.45 30.48
N ALA A 20 16.87 -19.03 31.11
CA ALA A 20 15.56 -19.58 30.82
C ALA A 20 15.07 -19.28 29.39
N ASP A 21 15.31 -18.07 28.89
CA ASP A 21 14.96 -17.69 27.51
C ASP A 21 15.82 -18.45 26.48
N SER A 22 17.13 -18.65 26.72
CA SER A 22 18.01 -19.43 25.83
C SER A 22 17.59 -20.92 25.80
N LEU A 23 17.26 -21.51 26.92
CA LEU A 23 16.74 -22.87 26.97
C LEU A 23 15.39 -23.00 26.23
N ALA A 24 14.49 -22.05 26.40
CA ALA A 24 13.22 -22.02 25.70
C ALA A 24 13.38 -21.92 24.19
N ILE A 25 14.33 -21.12 23.69
CA ILE A 25 14.66 -21.02 22.25
C ILE A 25 15.11 -22.38 21.72
N LEU A 26 16.04 -23.05 22.42
CA LEU A 26 16.53 -24.37 22.02
C LEU A 26 15.41 -25.43 22.00
N LEU A 27 14.53 -25.44 23.01
CA LEU A 27 13.39 -26.36 23.06
C LEU A 27 12.37 -26.10 21.96
N LEU A 28 12.07 -24.87 21.66
CA LEU A 28 11.16 -24.48 20.57
C LEU A 28 11.73 -24.89 19.21
N ALA A 29 13.00 -24.61 18.96
CA ALA A 29 13.66 -24.96 17.70
C ALA A 29 13.77 -26.49 17.53
N ALA A 30 14.16 -27.20 18.59
CA ALA A 30 14.24 -28.66 18.59
C ALA A 30 12.86 -29.31 18.42
N GLY A 31 11.81 -28.76 19.05
CA GLY A 31 10.44 -29.22 18.89
C GLY A 31 9.91 -29.05 17.46
N ALA A 32 10.18 -27.91 16.84
CA ALA A 32 9.80 -27.69 15.45
C ALA A 32 10.56 -28.61 14.48
N ALA A 33 11.86 -28.81 14.70
CA ALA A 33 12.66 -29.73 13.91
C ALA A 33 12.18 -31.19 14.06
N ALA A 34 11.90 -31.63 15.28
CA ALA A 34 11.35 -32.96 15.56
C ALA A 34 10.00 -33.16 14.92
N PHE A 35 9.09 -32.18 15.03
CA PHE A 35 7.77 -32.22 14.40
C PHE A 35 7.85 -32.39 12.88
N ASN A 36 8.66 -31.55 12.21
CA ASN A 36 8.85 -31.65 10.76
C ASN A 36 9.55 -32.97 10.37
N GLY A 37 10.55 -33.42 11.16
CA GLY A 37 11.21 -34.70 10.94
C GLY A 37 10.29 -35.90 11.06
N LEU A 38 9.40 -35.91 12.05
CA LEU A 38 8.38 -36.96 12.22
C LEU A 38 7.39 -36.99 11.04
N LEU A 39 6.93 -35.83 10.54
CA LEU A 39 6.06 -35.77 9.37
C LEU A 39 6.75 -36.31 8.10
N MET A 40 8.04 -36.03 7.93
CA MET A 40 8.84 -36.55 6.82
C MET A 40 9.02 -38.06 6.91
N LEU A 41 9.41 -38.59 8.09
CA LEU A 41 9.59 -40.00 8.32
C LEU A 41 8.29 -40.80 8.16
N ALA A 42 7.16 -40.22 8.57
CA ALA A 42 5.86 -40.83 8.39
C ALA A 42 5.35 -40.76 6.93
N GLY A 43 6.02 -40.08 6.02
CA GLY A 43 5.62 -39.90 4.63
C GLY A 43 4.37 -39.03 4.43
N ILE A 44 3.91 -38.35 5.50
CA ILE A 44 2.70 -37.51 5.48
C ILE A 44 3.01 -36.00 5.45
N TRP A 45 4.26 -35.63 5.17
CA TRP A 45 4.66 -34.22 5.14
C TRP A 45 3.95 -33.43 4.04
N GLN A 46 3.82 -34.02 2.83
CA GLN A 46 3.15 -33.31 1.71
C GLN A 46 1.68 -32.96 2.00
N PRO A 47 0.80 -33.90 2.42
CA PRO A 47 -0.60 -33.54 2.75
C PRO A 47 -0.75 -32.61 3.94
N LEU A 48 0.22 -32.61 4.88
CA LEU A 48 0.22 -31.76 6.07
C LEU A 48 1.21 -30.57 5.99
N ALA A 49 1.75 -30.29 4.81
CA ALA A 49 2.75 -29.22 4.62
C ALA A 49 2.27 -27.85 5.14
N TRP A 50 0.99 -27.53 4.95
CA TRP A 50 0.39 -26.29 5.47
C TRP A 50 0.45 -26.21 6.99
N LEU A 51 0.20 -27.33 7.70
CA LEU A 51 0.30 -27.39 9.17
C LEU A 51 1.75 -27.27 9.61
N ALA A 52 2.68 -27.97 8.93
CA ALA A 52 4.12 -27.88 9.18
C ALA A 52 4.65 -26.44 9.03
N ILE A 53 4.22 -25.74 7.97
CA ILE A 53 4.56 -24.34 7.74
C ILE A 53 4.00 -23.44 8.83
N MET A 54 2.71 -23.59 9.19
CA MET A 54 2.08 -22.81 10.26
C MET A 54 2.80 -23.00 11.61
N VAL A 55 3.06 -24.25 12.01
CA VAL A 55 3.76 -24.55 13.28
C VAL A 55 5.17 -23.94 13.25
N SER A 56 5.91 -24.12 12.16
CA SER A 56 7.25 -23.55 12.02
C SER A 56 7.24 -22.03 12.07
N PHE A 57 6.24 -21.38 11.46
CA PHE A 57 6.06 -19.92 11.53
C PHE A 57 5.77 -19.44 12.96
N VAL A 58 4.86 -20.09 13.67
CA VAL A 58 4.56 -19.75 15.08
C VAL A 58 5.81 -19.89 15.95
N VAL A 59 6.56 -20.99 15.78
CA VAL A 59 7.81 -21.19 16.50
C VAL A 59 8.83 -20.12 16.16
N LEU A 60 8.97 -19.74 14.88
CA LEU A 60 9.85 -18.65 14.46
C LEU A 60 9.51 -17.33 15.16
N VAL A 61 8.21 -16.98 15.22
CA VAL A 61 7.74 -15.77 15.91
C VAL A 61 8.09 -15.81 17.39
N LEU A 62 7.81 -16.94 18.07
CA LEU A 62 8.13 -17.12 19.49
C LEU A 62 9.63 -17.03 19.76
N VAL A 63 10.45 -17.62 18.90
CA VAL A 63 11.94 -17.53 18.99
C VAL A 63 12.39 -16.08 18.82
N CYS A 64 11.89 -15.38 17.81
CA CYS A 64 12.21 -13.97 17.61
C CYS A 64 11.78 -13.11 18.82
N GLU A 65 10.60 -13.35 19.39
CA GLU A 65 10.16 -12.63 20.59
C GLU A 65 11.10 -12.85 21.78
N ARG A 66 11.55 -14.08 22.01
CA ARG A 66 12.50 -14.41 23.07
C ARG A 66 13.86 -13.75 22.83
N ILE A 67 14.39 -13.82 21.62
CA ILE A 67 15.63 -13.11 21.25
C ILE A 67 15.49 -11.62 21.51
N GLY A 68 14.35 -11.01 21.15
CA GLY A 68 14.08 -9.58 21.37
C GLY A 68 14.11 -9.16 22.84
N ARG A 69 13.74 -10.07 23.78
CA ARG A 69 13.86 -9.83 25.23
C ARG A 69 15.30 -9.86 25.72
N MET A 70 16.15 -10.64 25.08
CA MET A 70 17.58 -10.78 25.43
C MET A 70 18.44 -9.64 24.84
N VAL A 71 17.95 -8.94 23.81
CA VAL A 71 18.69 -7.87 23.14
C VAL A 71 18.77 -6.64 24.05
N PRO A 72 19.99 -6.11 24.34
CA PRO A 72 20.17 -4.91 25.14
C PRO A 72 19.53 -3.69 24.47
N LEU A 73 19.02 -2.75 25.27
CA LEU A 73 18.30 -1.55 24.82
C LEU A 73 19.03 -0.78 23.70
N ARG A 74 20.37 -0.75 23.75
CA ARG A 74 21.20 -0.08 22.72
C ARG A 74 21.14 -0.77 21.35
N ALA A 75 20.97 -2.08 21.29
CA ALA A 75 20.91 -2.86 20.06
C ALA A 75 19.47 -3.09 19.56
N ARG A 76 18.47 -2.74 20.37
CA ARG A 76 17.06 -2.96 20.05
C ARG A 76 16.61 -2.32 18.72
N PRO A 77 17.00 -1.07 18.36
CA PRO A 77 16.63 -0.50 17.06
C PRO A 77 17.22 -1.26 15.86
N VAL A 78 18.43 -1.83 16.04
CA VAL A 78 19.06 -2.66 14.99
C VAL A 78 18.30 -3.98 14.85
N TYR A 79 17.95 -4.61 15.98
CA TYR A 79 17.16 -5.83 15.99
C TYR A 79 15.79 -5.65 15.32
N GLU A 80 15.06 -4.61 15.66
CA GLU A 80 13.75 -4.30 15.07
C GLU A 80 13.85 -4.06 13.55
N ARG A 81 14.90 -3.36 13.09
CA ARG A 81 15.17 -3.19 11.65
C ARG A 81 15.56 -4.52 10.98
N SER A 82 16.35 -5.36 11.65
CA SER A 82 16.72 -6.67 11.09
C SER A 82 15.52 -7.59 10.96
N LEU A 83 14.56 -7.55 11.87
CA LEU A 83 13.31 -8.30 11.74
C LEU A 83 12.43 -7.73 10.60
N ALA A 84 12.32 -6.41 10.51
CA ALA A 84 11.52 -5.76 9.47
C ALA A 84 12.00 -6.07 8.05
N LEU A 85 13.32 -6.26 7.86
CA LEU A 85 13.92 -6.61 6.57
C LEU A 85 14.13 -8.11 6.41
N GLY A 86 14.50 -8.79 7.50
CA GLY A 86 14.84 -10.22 7.49
C GLY A 86 13.66 -11.12 7.22
N PHE A 87 12.46 -10.79 7.76
CA PHE A 87 11.28 -11.60 7.53
C PHE A 87 10.82 -11.60 6.05
N PRO A 88 10.67 -10.46 5.35
CA PRO A 88 10.39 -10.47 3.92
C PRO A 88 11.47 -11.18 3.10
N ALA A 89 12.75 -10.99 3.45
CA ALA A 89 13.85 -11.67 2.79
C ALA A 89 13.77 -13.20 2.98
N LEU A 90 13.45 -13.66 4.20
CA LEU A 90 13.24 -15.07 4.48
C LEU A 90 12.09 -15.66 3.65
N VAL A 91 10.96 -14.96 3.55
CA VAL A 91 9.82 -15.38 2.73
C VAL A 91 10.22 -15.51 1.25
N LEU A 92 10.97 -14.54 0.72
CA LEU A 92 11.48 -14.61 -0.65
C LEU A 92 12.45 -15.77 -0.86
N LEU A 93 13.34 -16.03 0.10
CA LEU A 93 14.25 -17.18 0.05
C LEU A 93 13.49 -18.51 0.11
N MET A 94 12.51 -18.62 0.99
CA MET A 94 11.67 -19.83 1.06
C MET A 94 10.91 -20.04 -0.25
N TRP A 95 10.39 -18.99 -0.86
CA TRP A 95 9.74 -19.08 -2.18
C TRP A 95 10.74 -19.51 -3.26
N GLN A 96 11.94 -18.95 -3.28
CA GLN A 96 13.01 -19.35 -4.21
C GLN A 96 13.32 -20.84 -4.08
N VAL A 97 13.60 -21.30 -2.87
CA VAL A 97 13.93 -22.71 -2.59
C VAL A 97 12.78 -23.65 -2.93
N ALA A 98 11.54 -23.27 -2.59
CA ALA A 98 10.33 -24.06 -2.92
C ALA A 98 10.13 -24.18 -4.46
N GLY A 99 10.44 -23.11 -5.20
CA GLY A 99 10.40 -23.15 -6.66
C GLY A 99 11.51 -24.00 -7.28
N ASP A 100 12.76 -23.87 -6.76
CA ASP A 100 13.91 -24.62 -7.25
C ASP A 100 13.81 -26.13 -6.95
N SER A 101 13.20 -26.49 -5.82
CA SER A 101 12.98 -27.87 -5.40
C SER A 101 11.81 -28.57 -6.10
N GLY A 102 11.03 -27.83 -6.91
CA GLY A 102 9.84 -28.38 -7.56
C GLY A 102 8.65 -28.62 -6.65
N LEU A 103 8.67 -28.13 -5.40
CA LEU A 103 7.53 -28.20 -4.46
C LEU A 103 6.33 -27.40 -4.94
N ILE A 104 6.59 -26.32 -5.66
CA ILE A 104 5.56 -25.50 -6.31
C ILE A 104 5.77 -25.49 -7.81
N ASN A 105 4.66 -25.48 -8.55
CA ASN A 105 4.73 -25.48 -10.02
C ASN A 105 5.29 -24.14 -10.53
N PRO A 106 6.49 -24.12 -11.15
CA PRO A 106 7.13 -22.89 -11.61
C PRO A 106 6.39 -22.19 -12.75
N THR A 107 5.47 -22.90 -13.42
CA THR A 107 4.64 -22.31 -14.47
C THR A 107 3.63 -21.31 -13.90
N TRP A 108 3.08 -21.56 -12.69
CA TRP A 108 2.12 -20.66 -12.08
C TRP A 108 2.74 -19.77 -10.99
N PHE A 109 3.78 -20.27 -10.34
CA PHE A 109 4.50 -19.58 -9.27
C PHE A 109 6.00 -19.55 -9.59
N PRO A 110 6.43 -18.68 -10.53
CA PRO A 110 7.83 -18.57 -10.91
C PRO A 110 8.69 -18.11 -9.71
N GLN A 111 9.93 -18.54 -9.71
CA GLN A 111 10.89 -18.16 -8.68
C GLN A 111 11.15 -16.64 -8.68
N PRO A 112 11.42 -16.02 -7.53
CA PRO A 112 11.77 -14.60 -7.43
C PRO A 112 12.90 -14.16 -8.37
N SER A 113 13.91 -15.01 -8.59
CA SER A 113 15.00 -14.75 -9.53
C SER A 113 14.52 -14.61 -10.98
N ARG A 114 13.58 -15.46 -11.43
CA ARG A 114 12.99 -15.37 -12.77
C ARG A 114 12.09 -14.16 -12.93
N ILE A 115 11.34 -13.81 -11.86
CA ILE A 115 10.53 -12.59 -11.83
C ILE A 115 11.43 -11.35 -11.96
N ALA A 116 12.56 -11.32 -11.24
CA ALA A 116 13.54 -10.23 -11.33
C ALA A 116 14.15 -10.12 -12.74
N ALA A 117 14.48 -11.24 -13.38
CA ALA A 117 14.94 -11.27 -14.77
C ALA A 117 13.85 -10.77 -15.74
N GLY A 118 12.59 -11.20 -15.53
CA GLY A 118 11.42 -10.72 -16.28
C GLY A 118 11.21 -9.22 -16.14
N LEU A 119 11.36 -8.68 -14.92
CA LEU A 119 11.27 -7.25 -14.66
C LEU A 119 12.38 -6.48 -15.39
N TRP A 120 13.61 -6.98 -15.34
CA TRP A 120 14.73 -6.38 -16.07
C TRP A 120 14.48 -6.37 -17.58
N ASP A 121 14.01 -7.49 -18.14
CA ASP A 121 13.65 -7.58 -19.55
C ASP A 121 12.55 -6.56 -19.93
N MET A 122 11.52 -6.37 -19.09
CA MET A 122 10.47 -5.38 -19.31
C MET A 122 10.98 -3.93 -19.24
N ILE A 123 11.98 -3.66 -18.41
CA ILE A 123 12.59 -2.31 -18.29
C ILE A 123 13.39 -1.98 -19.54
N VAL A 124 14.20 -2.92 -20.04
CA VAL A 124 15.15 -2.67 -21.13
C VAL A 124 14.48 -2.81 -22.50
N ARG A 125 13.52 -3.73 -22.61
CA ARG A 125 12.89 -4.04 -23.90
C ARG A 125 11.89 -2.96 -24.31
N TYR A 126 11.95 -2.60 -25.60
CA TYR A 126 10.95 -1.81 -26.28
C TYR A 126 10.09 -2.74 -27.15
N ASP A 127 8.79 -2.69 -26.98
CA ASP A 127 7.87 -3.39 -27.84
C ASP A 127 7.60 -2.54 -29.09
N ARG A 128 8.12 -2.99 -30.22
CA ARG A 128 7.95 -2.32 -31.52
C ARG A 128 6.53 -2.40 -32.06
N PHE A 129 5.77 -3.37 -31.62
CA PHE A 129 4.41 -3.57 -32.12
C PHE A 129 3.41 -2.62 -31.45
N SER A 130 3.50 -2.45 -30.14
CA SER A 130 2.67 -1.51 -29.39
C SER A 130 3.28 -0.12 -29.26
N GLU A 131 4.52 0.07 -29.75
CA GLU A 131 5.31 1.32 -29.60
C GLU A 131 5.42 1.79 -28.15
N THR A 132 5.51 0.84 -27.22
CA THR A 132 5.51 1.11 -25.78
C THR A 132 6.70 0.46 -25.07
N SER A 133 7.03 1.00 -23.91
CA SER A 133 8.02 0.46 -22.98
C SER A 133 7.55 0.61 -21.55
N LEU A 134 8.09 -0.15 -20.61
CA LEU A 134 7.64 -0.07 -19.22
C LEU A 134 7.83 1.33 -18.63
N ILE A 135 9.04 1.92 -18.80
CA ILE A 135 9.43 3.20 -18.16
C ILE A 135 9.72 4.34 -19.12
N GLY A 136 9.45 4.19 -20.44
CA GLY A 136 9.66 5.26 -21.43
C GLY A 136 11.12 5.44 -21.87
N ARG A 137 11.98 4.43 -21.71
CA ARG A 137 13.40 4.43 -22.18
C ARG A 137 14.19 5.69 -21.79
N PRO A 138 14.31 6.04 -20.50
CA PRO A 138 14.89 7.31 -20.05
C PRO A 138 16.35 7.53 -20.51
N TRP A 139 17.08 6.46 -20.84
CA TRP A 139 18.44 6.56 -21.39
C TRP A 139 18.51 7.18 -22.79
N LEU A 140 17.40 7.29 -23.51
CA LEU A 140 17.30 7.94 -24.82
C LEU A 140 16.92 9.42 -24.72
N ILE A 141 16.61 9.95 -23.55
CA ILE A 141 16.24 11.35 -23.33
C ILE A 141 17.25 12.34 -23.97
N PRO A 142 18.59 12.16 -23.79
CA PRO A 142 19.54 13.10 -24.40
C PRO A 142 19.43 13.17 -25.92
N ARG A 143 19.20 12.02 -26.58
CA ARG A 143 19.05 11.93 -28.02
C ARG A 143 17.76 12.60 -28.50
N TYR A 144 16.62 12.23 -27.91
CA TYR A 144 15.33 12.80 -28.27
C TYR A 144 15.23 14.31 -27.97
N PHE A 145 15.95 14.76 -26.93
CA PHE A 145 16.06 16.19 -26.65
C PHE A 145 16.88 16.93 -27.74
N SER A 146 17.96 16.35 -28.24
CA SER A 146 18.76 16.94 -29.32
C SER A 146 18.05 16.94 -30.67
N GLU A 147 17.19 15.96 -30.97
CA GLU A 147 16.47 15.82 -32.23
C GLU A 147 15.15 16.61 -32.25
N GLY A 148 14.42 16.69 -31.13
CA GLY A 148 13.07 17.28 -31.06
C GLY A 148 12.79 18.19 -29.86
N GLY A 149 13.80 18.52 -29.06
CA GLY A 149 13.63 19.34 -27.86
C GLY A 149 12.69 18.69 -26.83
N LEU A 150 11.90 19.51 -26.12
CA LEU A 150 10.93 19.04 -25.14
C LEU A 150 9.82 18.19 -25.75
N ALA A 151 9.41 18.44 -26.98
CA ALA A 151 8.40 17.64 -27.67
C ALA A 151 8.90 16.21 -27.94
N GLY A 152 10.17 16.05 -28.35
CA GLY A 152 10.78 14.73 -28.53
C GLY A 152 10.84 13.95 -27.21
N VAL A 153 11.23 14.60 -26.11
CA VAL A 153 11.22 13.96 -24.79
C VAL A 153 9.80 13.55 -24.37
N TRP A 154 8.80 14.40 -24.62
CA TRP A 154 7.41 14.09 -24.32
C TRP A 154 6.90 12.85 -25.09
N THR A 155 7.22 12.77 -26.37
CA THR A 155 6.89 11.59 -27.20
C THR A 155 7.50 10.32 -26.61
N LEU A 156 8.78 10.36 -26.22
CA LEU A 156 9.46 9.24 -25.59
C LEU A 156 8.83 8.83 -24.27
N LEU A 157 8.47 9.81 -23.43
CA LEU A 157 7.84 9.53 -22.14
C LEU A 157 6.39 9.04 -22.28
N SER A 158 5.66 9.51 -23.30
CA SER A 158 4.28 9.06 -23.56
C SER A 158 4.18 7.59 -23.97
N GLU A 159 5.28 6.96 -24.38
CA GLU A 159 5.37 5.53 -24.63
C GLU A 159 5.37 4.69 -23.32
N SER A 160 5.52 5.33 -22.16
CA SER A 160 5.69 4.65 -20.87
C SER A 160 4.38 4.15 -20.27
N HIS A 161 4.29 2.85 -19.99
CA HIS A 161 3.18 2.28 -19.23
C HIS A 161 3.10 2.86 -17.81
N VAL A 162 4.24 3.07 -17.16
CA VAL A 162 4.30 3.66 -15.82
C VAL A 162 3.77 5.08 -15.82
N LEU A 163 4.21 5.93 -16.78
CA LEU A 163 3.75 7.31 -16.85
C LEU A 163 2.25 7.39 -17.15
N ALA A 164 1.73 6.52 -18.03
CA ALA A 164 0.31 6.46 -18.33
C ALA A 164 -0.52 6.17 -17.08
N THR A 165 -0.14 5.16 -16.29
CA THR A 165 -0.84 4.83 -15.03
C THR A 165 -0.71 5.96 -14.01
N VAL A 166 0.51 6.49 -13.78
CA VAL A 166 0.76 7.56 -12.81
C VAL A 166 -0.01 8.83 -13.16
N SER A 167 -0.04 9.23 -14.44
CA SER A 167 -0.77 10.42 -14.88
C SER A 167 -2.28 10.28 -14.65
N ARG A 168 -2.86 9.12 -14.96
CA ARG A 168 -4.29 8.83 -14.73
C ARG A 168 -4.62 8.87 -13.23
N VAL A 169 -3.79 8.22 -12.41
CA VAL A 169 -3.94 8.26 -10.95
C VAL A 169 -3.85 9.68 -10.43
N PHE A 170 -2.82 10.42 -10.82
CA PHE A 170 -2.60 11.77 -10.32
C PHE A 170 -3.73 12.73 -10.71
N ILE A 171 -4.11 12.75 -12.00
CA ILE A 171 -5.19 13.62 -12.48
C ILE A 171 -6.51 13.24 -11.82
N GLY A 172 -6.87 11.96 -11.82
CA GLY A 172 -8.10 11.48 -11.18
C GLY A 172 -8.12 11.74 -9.67
N PHE A 173 -6.97 11.56 -9.00
CA PHE A 173 -6.83 11.83 -7.57
C PHE A 173 -7.04 13.31 -7.25
N VAL A 174 -6.43 14.23 -7.99
CA VAL A 174 -6.60 15.68 -7.77
C VAL A 174 -8.04 16.11 -8.08
N LEU A 175 -8.60 15.64 -9.21
CA LEU A 175 -9.99 15.94 -9.61
C LEU A 175 -11.03 15.39 -8.62
N GLY A 176 -10.72 14.32 -7.91
CA GLY A 176 -11.59 13.79 -6.86
C GLY A 176 -11.32 14.40 -5.49
N ALA A 177 -10.05 14.55 -5.09
CA ALA A 177 -9.69 15.00 -3.76
C ALA A 177 -10.07 16.45 -3.49
N VAL A 178 -9.80 17.36 -4.44
CA VAL A 178 -10.09 18.79 -4.25
C VAL A 178 -11.57 19.04 -4.00
N PRO A 179 -12.52 18.66 -4.90
CA PRO A 179 -13.93 18.86 -4.63
C PRO A 179 -14.45 18.01 -3.47
N GLY A 180 -13.89 16.82 -3.23
CA GLY A 180 -14.22 15.98 -2.08
C GLY A 180 -13.87 16.65 -0.75
N ILE A 181 -12.69 17.27 -0.64
CA ILE A 181 -12.30 18.05 0.56
C ILE A 181 -13.23 19.25 0.74
N LEU A 182 -13.51 20.00 -0.33
CA LEU A 182 -14.38 21.17 -0.26
C LEU A 182 -15.80 20.80 0.21
N LEU A 183 -16.40 19.78 -0.40
CA LEU A 183 -17.73 19.31 0.00
C LEU A 183 -17.71 18.72 1.41
N GLY A 184 -16.68 17.97 1.79
CA GLY A 184 -16.54 17.40 3.12
C GLY A 184 -16.44 18.48 4.21
N VAL A 185 -15.72 19.58 3.95
CA VAL A 185 -15.67 20.73 4.85
C VAL A 185 -17.07 21.35 4.99
N VAL A 186 -17.77 21.59 3.89
CA VAL A 186 -19.13 22.16 3.92
C VAL A 186 -20.07 21.26 4.72
N MET A 187 -20.07 19.95 4.50
CA MET A 187 -20.87 18.98 5.24
C MET A 187 -20.47 18.88 6.72
N GLY A 188 -19.17 19.08 7.02
CA GLY A 188 -18.69 19.10 8.39
C GLY A 188 -19.20 20.26 9.23
N ILE A 189 -19.37 21.43 8.59
CA ILE A 189 -19.82 22.68 9.25
C ILE A 189 -21.34 22.82 9.21
N ASN A 190 -21.96 22.48 8.07
CA ASN A 190 -23.41 22.68 7.85
C ASN A 190 -24.18 21.38 8.03
N GLN A 191 -24.98 21.33 9.10
CA GLN A 191 -25.78 20.16 9.42
C GLN A 191 -26.85 19.85 8.37
N THR A 192 -27.44 20.86 7.76
CA THR A 192 -28.49 20.68 6.73
C THR A 192 -27.91 20.02 5.49
N VAL A 193 -26.80 20.54 4.97
CA VAL A 193 -26.11 19.96 3.80
C VAL A 193 -25.71 18.52 4.06
N ARG A 194 -25.22 18.25 5.28
CA ARG A 194 -24.87 16.89 5.69
C ARG A 194 -26.08 15.96 5.65
N LEU A 195 -27.18 16.33 6.30
CA LEU A 195 -28.39 15.49 6.34
C LEU A 195 -28.95 15.20 4.94
N MET A 196 -28.80 16.14 4.00
CA MET A 196 -29.21 15.95 2.61
C MET A 196 -28.34 14.97 1.83
N LEU A 197 -27.01 14.98 2.07
CA LEU A 197 -26.05 14.27 1.22
C LEU A 197 -25.49 12.98 1.85
N ASP A 198 -25.47 12.86 3.18
CA ASP A 198 -24.81 11.78 3.90
C ASP A 198 -25.32 10.39 3.50
N THR A 199 -26.65 10.22 3.46
CA THR A 199 -27.28 8.96 3.05
C THR A 199 -26.94 8.60 1.61
N THR A 200 -27.02 9.58 0.69
CA THR A 200 -26.72 9.38 -0.73
C THR A 200 -25.24 9.02 -0.95
N LEU A 201 -24.33 9.76 -0.32
CA LEU A 201 -22.90 9.49 -0.43
C LEU A 201 -22.53 8.14 0.16
N SER A 202 -23.14 7.77 1.30
CA SER A 202 -22.94 6.47 1.92
C SER A 202 -23.44 5.32 1.04
N ALA A 203 -24.57 5.49 0.37
CA ALA A 203 -25.10 4.50 -0.58
C ALA A 203 -24.16 4.34 -1.79
N ILE A 204 -23.68 5.45 -2.37
CA ILE A 204 -22.75 5.41 -3.51
C ILE A 204 -21.38 4.88 -3.09
N TYR A 205 -20.97 5.10 -1.84
CA TYR A 205 -19.69 4.57 -1.31
C TYR A 205 -19.63 3.04 -1.36
N VAL A 206 -20.73 2.35 -1.09
CA VAL A 206 -20.81 0.88 -1.12
C VAL A 206 -20.78 0.31 -2.54
N LEU A 207 -21.18 1.09 -3.56
CA LEU A 207 -21.16 0.61 -4.93
C LEU A 207 -19.74 0.24 -5.39
N PRO A 208 -19.55 -0.92 -6.05
CA PRO A 208 -18.28 -1.28 -6.68
C PRO A 208 -17.93 -0.26 -7.78
N LYS A 209 -16.88 0.52 -7.57
CA LYS A 209 -16.49 1.63 -8.47
C LYS A 209 -16.23 1.15 -9.90
N ILE A 210 -15.67 -0.05 -10.04
CA ILE A 210 -15.41 -0.65 -11.36
C ILE A 210 -16.71 -0.96 -12.12
N ALA A 211 -17.82 -1.27 -11.42
CA ALA A 211 -19.10 -1.53 -12.04
C ALA A 211 -19.73 -0.27 -12.68
N ILE A 212 -19.33 0.91 -12.23
CA ILE A 212 -19.76 2.20 -12.79
C ILE A 212 -19.01 2.52 -14.10
N PHE A 213 -17.82 1.91 -14.30
CA PHE A 213 -16.95 2.24 -15.44
C PHE A 213 -17.63 2.12 -16.81
N PRO A 214 -18.39 1.04 -17.14
CA PRO A 214 -19.12 0.96 -18.42
C PRO A 214 -20.14 2.08 -18.61
N ILE A 215 -20.80 2.53 -17.53
CA ILE A 215 -21.76 3.65 -17.58
C ILE A 215 -21.02 4.95 -17.91
N LEU A 216 -19.86 5.17 -17.30
CA LEU A 216 -19.03 6.34 -17.58
C LEU A 216 -18.54 6.36 -19.03
N MET A 217 -18.23 5.21 -19.61
CA MET A 217 -17.86 5.11 -21.03
C MET A 217 -18.92 5.63 -21.98
N LEU A 218 -20.21 5.53 -21.62
CA LEU A 218 -21.33 6.02 -22.46
C LEU A 218 -21.44 7.55 -22.45
N ILE A 219 -20.85 8.23 -21.47
CA ILE A 219 -20.92 9.70 -21.32
C ILE A 219 -19.90 10.39 -22.21
N PHE A 220 -18.81 9.71 -22.57
CA PHE A 220 -17.72 10.31 -23.32
C PHE A 220 -17.84 10.04 -24.82
N ALA A 221 -17.47 11.02 -25.64
CA ALA A 221 -17.40 10.85 -27.10
C ALA A 221 -16.36 9.79 -27.52
N ASP A 222 -15.28 9.64 -26.75
CA ASP A 222 -14.35 8.52 -26.85
C ASP A 222 -14.48 7.60 -25.62
N PRO A 223 -15.29 6.54 -25.72
CA PRO A 223 -15.50 5.60 -24.60
C PRO A 223 -14.25 4.85 -24.16
N PHE A 224 -13.27 4.68 -25.05
CA PHE A 224 -12.02 3.97 -24.80
C PHE A 224 -10.84 4.88 -24.48
N GLY A 225 -11.06 6.20 -24.53
CA GLY A 225 -10.06 7.23 -24.22
C GLY A 225 -9.68 7.30 -22.75
N GLU A 226 -8.97 8.36 -22.41
CA GLU A 226 -8.48 8.58 -21.04
C GLU A 226 -9.57 9.14 -20.11
N GLY A 227 -10.57 9.84 -20.66
CA GLY A 227 -11.62 10.50 -19.87
C GLY A 227 -12.36 9.58 -18.91
N PRO A 228 -12.98 8.49 -19.37
CA PRO A 228 -13.70 7.54 -18.50
C PRO A 228 -12.81 6.94 -17.41
N LYS A 229 -11.55 6.62 -17.74
CA LYS A 229 -10.57 6.04 -16.80
C LYS A 229 -10.22 7.01 -15.68
N ILE A 230 -9.99 8.27 -16.02
CA ILE A 230 -9.70 9.33 -15.05
C ILE A 230 -10.93 9.63 -14.20
N LEU A 231 -12.12 9.68 -14.81
CA LEU A 231 -13.35 10.02 -14.09
C LEU A 231 -13.74 8.97 -13.06
N VAL A 232 -13.57 7.67 -13.34
CA VAL A 232 -13.89 6.63 -12.36
C VAL A 232 -12.96 6.71 -11.14
N VAL A 233 -11.69 7.04 -11.34
CA VAL A 233 -10.74 7.30 -10.26
C VAL A 233 -11.17 8.52 -9.47
N ALA A 234 -11.50 9.63 -10.16
CA ALA A 234 -11.94 10.87 -9.53
C ALA A 234 -13.20 10.66 -8.67
N LEU A 235 -14.17 9.90 -9.17
CA LEU A 235 -15.40 9.59 -8.43
C LEU A 235 -15.12 8.76 -7.17
N ALA A 236 -14.25 7.76 -7.27
CA ALA A 236 -13.85 6.92 -6.13
C ALA A 236 -13.18 7.75 -5.04
N VAL A 237 -12.24 8.61 -5.43
CA VAL A 237 -11.52 9.52 -4.52
C VAL A 237 -12.44 10.58 -3.93
N PHE A 238 -13.31 11.19 -4.73
CA PHE A 238 -14.25 12.23 -4.32
C PHE A 238 -15.13 11.78 -3.16
N ILE A 239 -15.78 10.63 -3.30
CA ILE A 239 -16.71 10.12 -2.26
C ILE A 239 -15.94 9.86 -0.96
N LEU A 240 -14.79 9.18 -1.08
CA LEU A 240 -13.97 8.83 0.07
C LEU A 240 -13.43 10.08 0.79
N MET A 241 -12.97 11.07 0.03
CA MET A 241 -12.46 12.32 0.59
C MET A 241 -13.54 13.16 1.22
N THR A 242 -14.75 13.19 0.64
CA THR A 242 -15.90 13.89 1.24
C THR A 242 -16.23 13.35 2.62
N ILE A 243 -16.35 12.02 2.75
CA ILE A 243 -16.69 11.35 4.00
C ILE A 243 -15.58 11.56 5.07
N ASN A 244 -14.32 11.35 4.70
CA ASN A 244 -13.20 11.49 5.65
C ASN A 244 -12.99 12.94 6.07
N THR A 245 -13.11 13.90 5.15
CA THR A 245 -12.98 15.33 5.48
C THR A 245 -14.12 15.79 6.38
N MET A 246 -15.35 15.38 6.08
CA MET A 246 -16.50 15.67 6.97
C MET A 246 -16.27 15.12 8.37
N ALA A 247 -15.78 13.88 8.50
CA ALA A 247 -15.45 13.28 9.80
C ALA A 247 -14.34 14.06 10.51
N GLY A 248 -13.30 14.49 9.78
CA GLY A 248 -12.20 15.28 10.30
C GLY A 248 -12.64 16.64 10.86
N VAL A 249 -13.48 17.35 10.11
CA VAL A 249 -14.01 18.65 10.56
C VAL A 249 -14.90 18.51 11.79
N ARG A 250 -15.71 17.46 11.86
CA ARG A 250 -16.60 17.21 13.01
C ARG A 250 -15.87 16.65 14.22
N GLY A 251 -14.74 16.01 14.03
CA GLY A 251 -13.91 15.46 15.08
C GLY A 251 -13.04 16.49 15.81
N ILE A 252 -13.10 17.76 15.42
CA ILE A 252 -12.33 18.82 16.09
C ILE A 252 -12.91 19.04 17.49
N ASP A 253 -12.02 19.07 18.50
CA ASP A 253 -12.40 19.31 19.87
C ASP A 253 -13.07 20.68 20.02
N ARG A 254 -14.20 20.71 20.74
CA ARG A 254 -14.98 21.92 21.03
C ARG A 254 -14.16 23.00 21.73
N VAL A 255 -13.14 22.60 22.49
CA VAL A 255 -12.25 23.54 23.17
C VAL A 255 -11.57 24.50 22.19
N TYR A 256 -11.05 23.98 21.06
CA TYR A 256 -10.44 24.82 20.01
C TYR A 256 -11.47 25.72 19.32
N LEU A 257 -12.68 25.25 19.09
CA LEU A 257 -13.75 26.05 18.49
C LEU A 257 -14.22 27.16 19.43
N MET A 258 -14.32 26.90 20.74
CA MET A 258 -14.67 27.90 21.76
C MET A 258 -13.55 28.91 21.93
N ALA A 259 -12.29 28.48 22.00
CA ALA A 259 -11.14 29.39 22.09
C ALA A 259 -11.13 30.38 20.92
N GLY A 260 -11.26 29.90 19.66
CA GLY A 260 -11.31 30.78 18.50
C GLY A 260 -12.43 31.80 18.57
N ARG A 261 -13.63 31.41 19.03
CA ARG A 261 -14.76 32.34 19.22
C ARG A 261 -14.50 33.36 20.31
N ASN A 262 -13.93 32.94 21.44
CA ASN A 262 -13.63 33.82 22.56
C ASN A 262 -12.54 34.88 22.20
N TYR A 263 -11.62 34.56 21.29
CA TYR A 263 -10.68 35.50 20.70
C TYR A 263 -11.29 36.40 19.60
N GLY A 264 -12.60 36.30 19.35
CA GLY A 264 -13.29 37.14 18.38
C GLY A 264 -13.02 36.75 16.90
N ALA A 265 -12.60 35.52 16.63
CA ALA A 265 -12.36 35.08 15.28
C ALA A 265 -13.66 35.08 14.42
N ASN A 266 -13.61 35.77 13.29
CA ASN A 266 -14.70 35.71 12.30
C ASN A 266 -14.74 34.35 11.61
N GLY A 267 -15.79 34.09 10.80
CA GLY A 267 -15.99 32.80 10.12
C GLY A 267 -14.82 32.36 9.26
N TRP A 268 -14.18 33.29 8.53
CA TRP A 268 -13.03 32.99 7.68
C TRP A 268 -11.77 32.69 8.52
N GLN A 269 -11.56 33.46 9.58
CA GLN A 269 -10.44 33.21 10.52
C GLN A 269 -10.62 31.87 11.23
N MET A 270 -11.85 31.54 11.67
CA MET A 270 -12.19 30.25 12.24
C MET A 270 -11.87 29.12 11.25
N MET A 271 -12.25 29.26 9.98
CA MET A 271 -11.98 28.26 8.94
C MET A 271 -10.49 28.06 8.73
N ARG A 272 -9.73 29.15 8.50
CA ARG A 272 -8.32 29.10 8.11
C ARG A 272 -7.39 28.71 9.24
N HIS A 273 -7.68 29.13 10.49
CA HIS A 273 -6.73 28.97 11.61
C HIS A 273 -7.14 27.88 12.60
N VAL A 274 -8.40 27.44 12.59
CA VAL A 274 -8.90 26.42 13.53
C VAL A 274 -9.40 25.18 12.80
N ILE A 275 -10.38 25.34 11.89
CA ILE A 275 -11.07 24.19 11.31
C ILE A 275 -10.16 23.43 10.32
N ILE A 276 -9.58 24.11 9.34
CA ILE A 276 -8.71 23.45 8.36
C ILE A 276 -7.49 22.82 9.06
N PRO A 277 -6.69 23.56 9.88
CA PRO A 277 -5.55 22.96 10.58
C PRO A 277 -5.93 21.82 11.51
N GLY A 278 -7.06 21.92 12.22
CA GLY A 278 -7.54 20.86 13.10
C GLY A 278 -8.01 19.60 12.37
N ALA A 279 -8.57 19.74 11.16
CA ALA A 279 -9.02 18.63 10.34
C ALA A 279 -7.90 17.99 9.51
N LEU A 280 -6.78 18.68 9.25
CA LEU A 280 -5.68 18.22 8.39
C LEU A 280 -5.18 16.81 8.69
N PRO A 281 -4.99 16.38 9.95
CA PRO A 281 -4.53 15.03 10.26
C PRO A 281 -5.45 13.95 9.70
N VAL A 282 -6.77 14.14 9.85
CA VAL A 282 -7.78 13.20 9.33
C VAL A 282 -7.90 13.29 7.82
N ILE A 283 -7.79 14.51 7.25
CA ILE A 283 -7.76 14.71 5.79
C ILE A 283 -6.58 13.94 5.17
N PHE A 284 -5.36 14.04 5.73
CA PHE A 284 -4.20 13.29 5.22
C PHE A 284 -4.32 11.77 5.42
N ALA A 285 -4.94 11.32 6.51
CA ALA A 285 -5.29 9.91 6.67
C ALA A 285 -6.27 9.46 5.57
N GLY A 286 -7.28 10.27 5.26
CA GLY A 286 -8.21 10.06 4.16
C GLY A 286 -7.51 10.05 2.79
N LEU A 287 -6.61 11.00 2.52
CA LEU A 287 -5.83 11.05 1.27
C LEU A 287 -5.00 9.78 1.05
N ARG A 288 -4.43 9.21 2.12
CA ARG A 288 -3.67 7.95 2.02
C ARG A 288 -4.57 6.78 1.61
N ILE A 289 -5.74 6.65 2.23
CA ILE A 289 -6.71 5.61 1.90
C ILE A 289 -7.24 5.83 0.48
N ALA A 290 -7.54 7.08 0.10
CA ALA A 290 -8.01 7.44 -1.23
C ALA A 290 -6.97 7.14 -2.32
N LEU A 291 -5.68 7.35 -2.05
CA LEU A 291 -4.61 7.02 -2.97
C LEU A 291 -4.52 5.52 -3.23
N GLY A 292 -4.60 4.70 -2.18
CA GLY A 292 -4.67 3.24 -2.32
C GLY A 292 -5.88 2.80 -3.14
N THR A 293 -7.06 3.39 -2.88
CA THR A 293 -8.28 3.12 -3.64
C THR A 293 -8.13 3.55 -5.11
N ALA A 294 -7.53 4.70 -5.37
CA ALA A 294 -7.25 5.18 -6.74
C ALA A 294 -6.38 4.20 -7.53
N MET A 295 -5.33 3.66 -6.89
CA MET A 295 -4.47 2.65 -7.50
C MET A 295 -5.24 1.36 -7.81
N ILE A 296 -6.04 0.85 -6.88
CA ILE A 296 -6.86 -0.35 -7.11
C ILE A 296 -7.82 -0.13 -8.29
N VAL A 297 -8.51 1.00 -8.31
CA VAL A 297 -9.50 1.32 -9.34
C VAL A 297 -8.84 1.44 -10.72
N ILE A 298 -7.73 2.20 -10.84
CA ILE A 298 -7.10 2.38 -12.14
C ILE A 298 -6.53 1.09 -12.71
N ILE A 299 -5.84 0.28 -11.89
CA ILE A 299 -5.30 -1.02 -12.33
C ILE A 299 -6.43 -1.93 -12.80
N SER A 300 -7.56 -1.96 -12.08
CA SER A 300 -8.71 -2.77 -12.48
C SER A 300 -9.32 -2.30 -13.81
N VAL A 301 -9.38 -1.00 -14.05
CA VAL A 301 -9.86 -0.43 -15.31
C VAL A 301 -8.89 -0.68 -16.46
N GLU A 302 -7.58 -0.60 -16.19
CA GLU A 302 -6.54 -0.90 -17.16
C GLU A 302 -6.56 -2.36 -17.61
N PHE A 303 -6.95 -3.31 -16.74
CA PHE A 303 -7.17 -4.71 -17.11
C PHE A 303 -8.29 -4.86 -18.16
N LEU A 304 -9.33 -4.04 -18.06
CA LEU A 304 -10.52 -4.23 -18.89
C LEU A 304 -10.40 -3.58 -20.27
N ARG A 305 -9.91 -2.37 -20.36
CA ARG A 305 -10.06 -1.54 -21.58
C ARG A 305 -8.95 -0.50 -21.78
N ALA A 306 -7.71 -0.81 -21.44
CA ALA A 306 -6.59 0.06 -21.77
C ALA A 306 -5.77 -0.51 -22.94
N LYS A 307 -5.07 0.37 -23.66
CA LYS A 307 -4.02 0.01 -24.64
C LYS A 307 -2.63 0.24 -24.07
N GLN A 308 -2.55 0.92 -22.91
CA GLN A 308 -1.33 1.31 -22.24
C GLN A 308 -1.59 1.46 -20.74
N GLY A 309 -0.60 1.18 -19.93
CA GLY A 309 -0.64 1.22 -18.46
C GLY A 309 0.01 0.00 -17.84
N VAL A 310 0.35 0.09 -16.56
CA VAL A 310 0.98 -1.03 -15.83
C VAL A 310 -0.03 -2.16 -15.62
N GLY A 311 -1.30 -1.82 -15.39
CA GLY A 311 -2.38 -2.81 -15.33
C GLY A 311 -2.54 -3.54 -16.66
N PHE A 312 -2.60 -2.80 -17.76
CA PHE A 312 -2.71 -3.38 -19.11
C PHE A 312 -1.60 -4.39 -19.38
N ILE A 313 -0.33 -4.01 -19.20
CA ILE A 313 0.80 -4.91 -19.51
C ILE A 313 0.84 -6.13 -18.57
N THR A 314 0.41 -5.97 -17.31
CA THR A 314 0.29 -7.07 -16.35
C THR A 314 -0.76 -8.08 -16.81
N PHE A 315 -1.92 -7.61 -17.25
CA PHE A 315 -2.99 -8.47 -17.76
C PHE A 315 -2.63 -9.10 -19.10
N TYR A 316 -1.99 -8.36 -19.99
CA TYR A 316 -1.47 -8.91 -21.25
C TYR A 316 -0.55 -10.11 -21.04
N TYR A 317 0.40 -10.02 -20.08
CA TYR A 317 1.28 -11.16 -19.78
C TYR A 317 0.55 -12.34 -19.13
N TRP A 318 -0.57 -12.10 -18.45
CA TRP A 318 -1.47 -13.17 -18.03
C TRP A 318 -2.11 -13.88 -19.24
N GLU A 319 -2.63 -13.14 -20.19
CA GLU A 319 -3.29 -13.70 -21.40
C GLU A 319 -2.34 -14.52 -22.27
N VAL A 320 -1.08 -14.08 -22.40
CA VAL A 320 -0.06 -14.81 -23.16
C VAL A 320 0.66 -15.89 -22.34
N LEU A 321 0.14 -16.23 -21.15
CA LEU A 321 0.67 -17.27 -20.27
C LEU A 321 2.17 -17.09 -19.93
N ASN A 322 2.57 -15.84 -19.66
CA ASN A 322 3.90 -15.49 -19.18
C ASN A 322 3.85 -14.98 -17.72
N PRO A 323 3.77 -15.88 -16.73
CA PRO A 323 3.61 -15.49 -15.35
C PRO A 323 4.82 -14.74 -14.78
N GLU A 324 6.04 -14.97 -15.27
CA GLU A 324 7.23 -14.24 -14.83
C GLU A 324 7.07 -12.73 -15.00
N LYS A 325 6.62 -12.30 -16.18
CA LYS A 325 6.39 -10.89 -16.49
C LYS A 325 5.08 -10.35 -15.87
N MET A 326 4.07 -11.22 -15.71
CA MET A 326 2.86 -10.85 -14.97
C MET A 326 3.19 -10.48 -13.52
N TYR A 327 3.95 -11.33 -12.80
CA TYR A 327 4.40 -11.03 -11.44
C TYR A 327 5.32 -9.79 -11.39
N ALA A 328 6.19 -9.62 -12.40
CA ALA A 328 7.00 -8.40 -12.53
C ALA A 328 6.12 -7.15 -12.64
N GLY A 329 5.05 -7.18 -13.42
CA GLY A 329 4.05 -6.11 -13.51
C GLY A 329 3.39 -5.79 -12.15
N LEU A 330 3.02 -6.82 -11.38
CA LEU A 330 2.49 -6.65 -10.02
C LEU A 330 3.51 -5.99 -9.07
N ILE A 331 4.80 -6.33 -9.20
CA ILE A 331 5.88 -5.68 -8.43
C ILE A 331 5.96 -4.19 -8.80
N VAL A 332 5.84 -3.85 -10.08
CA VAL A 332 5.82 -2.44 -10.52
C VAL A 332 4.63 -1.69 -9.91
N VAL A 333 3.43 -2.29 -9.90
CA VAL A 333 2.24 -1.70 -9.24
C VAL A 333 2.51 -1.46 -7.76
N MET A 334 3.10 -2.43 -7.07
CA MET A 334 3.45 -2.31 -5.64
C MET A 334 4.47 -1.18 -5.42
N MET A 335 5.52 -1.10 -6.25
CA MET A 335 6.53 -0.03 -6.17
C MET A 335 5.92 1.35 -6.38
N LEU A 336 5.00 1.49 -7.35
CA LEU A 336 4.28 2.74 -7.60
C LEU A 336 3.41 3.14 -6.39
N GLY A 337 2.67 2.19 -5.80
CA GLY A 337 1.88 2.44 -4.60
C GLY A 337 2.73 2.92 -3.43
N VAL A 338 3.88 2.28 -3.21
CA VAL A 338 4.84 2.67 -2.17
C VAL A 338 5.40 4.07 -2.46
N LEU A 339 5.86 4.34 -3.69
CA LEU A 339 6.41 5.63 -4.09
C LEU A 339 5.41 6.77 -3.89
N LEU A 340 4.18 6.60 -4.37
CA LEU A 340 3.12 7.60 -4.24
C LEU A 340 2.74 7.82 -2.76
N THR A 341 2.74 6.77 -1.95
CA THR A 341 2.50 6.87 -0.50
C THR A 341 3.61 7.66 0.20
N TYR A 342 4.88 7.42 -0.13
CA TYR A 342 6.00 8.20 0.40
C TYR A 342 5.94 9.67 -0.03
N LEU A 343 5.56 9.95 -1.27
CA LEU A 343 5.37 11.31 -1.75
C LEU A 343 4.27 12.03 -0.95
N LEU A 344 3.15 11.35 -0.71
CA LEU A 344 2.07 11.89 0.10
C LEU A 344 2.49 12.13 1.56
N GLN A 345 3.26 11.21 2.16
CA GLN A 345 3.80 11.38 3.52
C GLN A 345 4.79 12.55 3.60
N TRP A 346 5.62 12.72 2.57
CA TRP A 346 6.51 13.88 2.49
C TRP A 346 5.73 15.19 2.43
N LEU A 347 4.65 15.25 1.63
CA LEU A 347 3.76 16.40 1.57
C LEU A 347 3.08 16.65 2.94
N GLN A 348 2.61 15.59 3.60
CA GLN A 348 2.01 15.64 4.93
C GLN A 348 2.97 16.30 5.94
N ARG A 349 4.23 15.85 6.00
CA ARG A 349 5.25 16.42 6.89
C ARG A 349 5.51 17.91 6.62
N ARG A 350 5.44 18.33 5.38
CA ARG A 350 5.58 19.75 5.00
C ARG A 350 4.39 20.58 5.43
N MET A 351 3.19 20.05 5.34
CA MET A 351 1.95 20.78 5.67
C MET A 351 1.58 20.76 7.14
N MET A 352 2.12 19.82 7.93
CA MET A 352 1.81 19.67 9.37
C MET A 352 3.08 19.63 10.22
N PRO A 353 3.87 20.73 10.28
CA PRO A 353 5.10 20.75 11.07
C PRO A 353 4.85 20.66 12.58
N TRP A 354 3.62 20.96 13.05
CA TRP A 354 3.23 20.87 14.45
C TRP A 354 2.94 19.46 14.96
N GLN A 355 2.98 18.44 14.08
CA GLN A 355 2.77 17.04 14.46
C GLN A 355 4.07 16.20 14.47
N GLN A 356 5.22 16.86 14.37
CA GLN A 356 6.53 16.20 14.42
C GLN A 356 7.04 16.04 15.83
#